data_2e6ae65e9afb0653c978eff60af53ad4
#
_entry.id   2e6ae65e9afb0653c978eff60af53ad4
#
_cell.length_a   1.000
_cell.length_b   1.000
_cell.length_c   1.000
_cell.angle_alpha   90.00
_cell.angle_beta   90.00
_cell.angle_gamma   90.00
#
_symmetry.space_group_name_H-M   'P 1'
#
loop_
_entity.id
_entity.type
_entity.pdbx_description
1 polymer ?
#
loop_
_entity_poly.entity_id
_entity_poly.type
_entity_poly.pdbx_seq_one_letter_code
_entity_poly.pdbx_strand_id
1 'polypeptide(L)'
;IIDALKKFDLKPDEGMIDETHSFGDYGPYKQSQRKEIYQSFAKKLIEEKKAYPCFCKQEDLDNMRKKQEDAKLRPGYYGAWATCRNLGLDEIERRIKNGEEYIIRFKSPGNPEKKIKHHDVIKGNIDFPENDQDIVIIKSDGLPTYHFAHVVDDHLMRTTHVIRGDEWLSSLPIHIQLFQALGLKIPKYAQLAPIMKEENGAKRKLSKRKDPEAAVEYYSKEGIPADAAKEYLLNIANSNFEQWRRQNKTASIDEFELQLNKMSVSGALFDMI
;
A
#
# COMPACT_ATOMS: atom_id res chain seq x y z
N ILE A 1 -5.83 12.64 -8.21
CA ILE A 1 -4.92 12.97 -7.09
C ILE A 1 -4.26 14.31 -7.34
N ILE A 2 -3.56 14.52 -8.46
CA ILE A 2 -2.84 15.78 -8.77
C ILE A 2 -3.79 16.99 -8.66
N ASP A 3 -4.97 16.93 -9.30
CA ASP A 3 -5.96 18.01 -9.23
C ASP A 3 -6.49 18.23 -7.80
N ALA A 4 -6.63 17.17 -7.03
CA ALA A 4 -7.02 17.26 -5.62
C ALA A 4 -5.95 17.99 -4.80
N LEU A 5 -4.68 17.66 -4.99
CA LEU A 5 -3.57 18.35 -4.32
C LEU A 5 -3.52 19.83 -4.69
N LYS A 6 -3.68 20.15 -5.98
CA LYS A 6 -3.72 21.55 -6.46
C LYS A 6 -4.87 22.35 -5.83
N LYS A 7 -6.07 21.74 -5.67
CA LYS A 7 -7.23 22.41 -5.04
C LYS A 7 -7.02 22.74 -3.57
N PHE A 8 -6.19 21.96 -2.88
CA PHE A 8 -5.83 22.18 -1.48
C PHE A 8 -4.52 22.95 -1.31
N ASP A 9 -3.96 23.48 -2.40
CA ASP A 9 -2.65 24.11 -2.41
C ASP A 9 -1.54 23.23 -1.76
N LEU A 10 -1.62 21.92 -2.02
CA LEU A 10 -0.64 20.95 -1.58
C LEU A 10 0.26 20.59 -2.77
N LYS A 11 1.51 21.02 -2.70
CA LYS A 11 2.51 20.73 -3.72
C LYS A 11 3.46 19.65 -3.21
N PRO A 12 3.59 18.50 -3.89
CA PRO A 12 4.63 17.53 -3.55
C PRO A 12 6.01 18.08 -3.90
N ASP A 13 7.03 17.70 -3.14
CA ASP A 13 8.43 18.07 -3.42
C ASP A 13 9.01 17.29 -4.60
N GLU A 14 8.51 16.08 -4.85
CA GLU A 14 8.86 15.23 -5.97
C GLU A 14 7.65 14.43 -6.49
N GLY A 15 7.63 14.12 -7.78
CA GLY A 15 6.62 13.25 -8.36
C GLY A 15 6.06 13.73 -9.70
N MET A 16 4.87 13.26 -10.04
CA MET A 16 4.16 13.67 -11.24
C MET A 16 3.49 15.03 -11.04
N ILE A 17 3.67 15.93 -12.01
CA ILE A 17 3.01 17.25 -12.08
C ILE A 17 1.69 17.14 -12.85
N ASP A 18 1.69 16.34 -13.91
CA ASP A 18 0.55 16.00 -14.75
C ASP A 18 0.72 14.58 -15.32
N GLU A 19 -0.02 14.20 -16.33
CA GLU A 19 0.03 12.86 -16.93
C GLU A 19 1.36 12.53 -17.60
N THR A 20 2.12 13.54 -18.01
CA THR A 20 3.33 13.41 -18.85
C THR A 20 4.58 13.97 -18.20
N HIS A 21 4.45 14.95 -17.31
CA HIS A 21 5.56 15.64 -16.69
C HIS A 21 5.74 15.25 -15.23
N SER A 22 6.98 15.15 -14.83
CA SER A 22 7.41 14.89 -13.45
C SER A 22 8.60 15.76 -13.09
N PHE A 23 8.88 15.90 -11.79
CA PHE A 23 10.05 16.60 -11.27
C PHE A 23 10.61 15.84 -10.07
N GLY A 24 11.89 16.08 -9.78
CA GLY A 24 12.63 15.41 -8.71
C GLY A 24 13.77 14.53 -9.23
N ASP A 25 14.58 14.01 -8.30
CA ASP A 25 15.85 13.36 -8.61
C ASP A 25 15.74 11.83 -8.76
N TYR A 26 14.59 11.22 -8.43
CA TYR A 26 14.41 9.78 -8.35
C TYR A 26 13.47 9.21 -9.43
N GLY A 27 13.19 9.98 -10.47
CA GLY A 27 12.36 9.54 -11.59
C GLY A 27 12.89 8.32 -12.35
N PRO A 28 12.09 7.80 -13.31
CA PRO A 28 10.73 8.21 -13.62
C PRO A 28 9.74 7.85 -12.50
N TYR A 29 8.67 8.65 -12.32
CA TYR A 29 7.70 8.44 -11.22
C TYR A 29 6.45 7.69 -11.64
N LYS A 30 6.28 7.43 -12.94
CA LYS A 30 5.15 6.65 -13.47
C LYS A 30 5.53 5.17 -13.52
N GLN A 31 4.76 4.31 -12.85
CA GLN A 31 5.05 2.88 -12.74
C GLN A 31 5.30 2.21 -14.10
N SER A 32 4.50 2.55 -15.13
CA SER A 32 4.66 1.97 -16.47
C SER A 32 6.00 2.29 -17.15
N GLN A 33 6.69 3.35 -16.72
CA GLN A 33 8.01 3.75 -17.23
C GLN A 33 9.17 3.07 -16.48
N ARG A 34 8.88 2.29 -15.45
CA ARG A 34 9.84 1.64 -14.55
C ARG A 34 9.87 0.11 -14.70
N LYS A 35 9.26 -0.43 -15.74
CA LYS A 35 9.11 -1.88 -15.98
C LYS A 35 10.42 -2.64 -15.84
N GLU A 36 11.48 -2.18 -16.49
CA GLU A 36 12.80 -2.83 -16.50
C GLU A 36 13.46 -2.83 -15.11
N ILE A 37 13.23 -1.78 -14.33
CA ILE A 37 13.70 -1.70 -12.95
C ILE A 37 13.10 -2.83 -12.11
N TYR A 38 11.77 -2.97 -12.14
CA TYR A 38 11.10 -4.03 -11.40
C TYR A 38 11.54 -5.42 -11.85
N GLN A 39 11.69 -5.63 -13.16
CA GLN A 39 12.16 -6.90 -13.70
C GLN A 39 13.58 -7.25 -13.23
N SER A 40 14.46 -6.26 -13.10
CA SER A 40 15.81 -6.47 -12.57
C SER A 40 15.80 -6.93 -11.11
N PHE A 41 14.96 -6.32 -10.26
CA PHE A 41 14.79 -6.76 -8.88
C PHE A 41 14.13 -8.15 -8.78
N ALA A 42 13.14 -8.44 -9.63
CA ALA A 42 12.52 -9.76 -9.68
C ALA A 42 13.51 -10.83 -10.12
N LYS A 43 14.37 -10.53 -11.12
CA LYS A 43 15.44 -11.43 -11.57
C LYS A 43 16.40 -11.78 -10.44
N LYS A 44 16.83 -10.80 -9.65
CA LYS A 44 17.65 -11.04 -8.46
C LYS A 44 16.99 -12.02 -7.49
N LEU A 45 15.68 -11.85 -7.22
CA LEU A 45 14.96 -12.79 -6.35
C LEU A 45 14.89 -14.22 -6.95
N ILE A 46 14.77 -14.35 -8.28
CA ILE A 46 14.78 -15.65 -8.95
C ILE A 46 16.16 -16.31 -8.83
N GLU A 47 17.24 -15.58 -9.09
CA GLU A 47 18.62 -16.05 -8.95
C GLU A 47 18.92 -16.54 -7.52
N GLU A 48 18.38 -15.83 -6.52
CA GLU A 48 18.47 -16.19 -5.10
C GLU A 48 17.45 -17.28 -4.67
N LYS A 49 16.68 -17.86 -5.60
CA LYS A 49 15.62 -18.85 -5.34
C LYS A 49 14.52 -18.37 -4.38
N LYS A 50 14.33 -17.06 -4.29
CA LYS A 50 13.30 -16.38 -3.49
C LYS A 50 12.07 -15.99 -4.31
N ALA A 51 12.10 -16.20 -5.63
CA ALA A 51 10.98 -16.05 -6.54
C ALA A 51 11.03 -17.12 -7.63
N TYR A 52 9.93 -17.34 -8.31
CA TYR A 52 9.83 -18.36 -9.36
C TYR A 52 8.72 -18.04 -10.37
N PRO A 53 8.83 -18.52 -11.62
CA PRO A 53 7.77 -18.41 -12.60
C PRO A 53 6.62 -19.37 -12.27
N CYS A 54 5.39 -18.85 -12.37
CA CYS A 54 4.16 -19.61 -12.16
C CYS A 54 3.34 -19.61 -13.44
N PHE A 55 2.98 -20.79 -13.93
CA PHE A 55 2.27 -21.03 -15.18
C PHE A 55 0.78 -21.39 -14.96
N CYS A 56 0.27 -21.28 -13.72
CA CYS A 56 -1.13 -21.57 -13.41
C CYS A 56 -2.05 -20.58 -14.15
N LYS A 57 -3.03 -21.14 -14.84
CA LYS A 57 -4.11 -20.37 -15.46
C LYS A 57 -5.16 -19.98 -14.41
N GLN A 58 -6.05 -19.05 -14.75
CA GLN A 58 -7.12 -18.62 -13.85
C GLN A 58 -8.00 -19.80 -13.41
N GLU A 59 -8.32 -20.71 -14.34
CA GLU A 59 -9.10 -21.91 -14.04
C GLU A 59 -8.43 -22.81 -12.98
N ASP A 60 -7.11 -23.00 -13.05
CA ASP A 60 -6.35 -23.79 -12.06
C ASP A 60 -6.48 -23.16 -10.66
N LEU A 61 -6.38 -21.82 -10.60
CA LEU A 61 -6.48 -21.07 -9.35
C LEU A 61 -7.90 -21.12 -8.77
N ASP A 62 -8.92 -21.06 -9.61
CA ASP A 62 -10.31 -21.11 -9.18
C ASP A 62 -10.69 -22.51 -8.68
N ASN A 63 -10.24 -23.56 -9.39
CA ASN A 63 -10.39 -24.94 -8.95
C ASN A 63 -9.65 -25.21 -7.63
N MET A 64 -8.46 -24.64 -7.46
CA MET A 64 -7.70 -24.73 -6.22
C MET A 64 -8.44 -24.08 -5.07
N ARG A 65 -8.96 -22.86 -5.25
CA ARG A 65 -9.74 -22.12 -4.22
C ARG A 65 -10.96 -22.91 -3.79
N LYS A 66 -11.72 -23.43 -4.76
CA LYS A 66 -12.89 -24.25 -4.46
C LYS A 66 -12.55 -25.47 -3.60
N LYS A 67 -11.48 -26.20 -3.96
CA LYS A 67 -11.01 -27.35 -3.14
C LYS A 67 -10.60 -26.93 -1.72
N GLN A 68 -9.98 -25.76 -1.56
CA GLN A 68 -9.60 -25.22 -0.26
C GLN A 68 -10.85 -24.87 0.56
N GLU A 69 -11.85 -24.22 -0.04
CA GLU A 69 -13.12 -23.85 0.60
C GLU A 69 -13.91 -25.11 1.01
N ASP A 70 -14.02 -26.10 0.13
CA ASP A 70 -14.67 -27.38 0.43
C ASP A 70 -13.99 -28.11 1.61
N ALA A 71 -12.68 -27.99 1.72
CA ALA A 71 -11.87 -28.52 2.82
C ALA A 71 -11.85 -27.61 4.06
N LYS A 72 -12.57 -26.46 4.06
CA LYS A 72 -12.56 -25.44 5.12
C LYS A 72 -11.16 -24.88 5.41
N LEU A 73 -10.31 -24.84 4.40
CA LEU A 73 -8.99 -24.24 4.45
C LEU A 73 -9.03 -22.80 3.95
N ARG A 74 -8.09 -21.98 4.40
CA ARG A 74 -7.95 -20.62 3.90
C ARG A 74 -7.58 -20.61 2.41
N PRO A 75 -8.35 -19.93 1.54
CA PRO A 75 -8.00 -19.81 0.13
C PRO A 75 -6.65 -19.09 -0.08
N GLY A 76 -5.84 -19.60 -1.02
CA GLY A 76 -4.58 -18.94 -1.36
C GLY A 76 -3.52 -19.86 -1.98
N TYR A 77 -2.44 -19.25 -2.45
CA TYR A 77 -1.34 -19.95 -3.13
C TYR A 77 -0.16 -20.14 -2.17
N TYR A 78 -0.16 -21.22 -1.41
CA TYR A 78 0.81 -21.52 -0.34
C TYR A 78 1.02 -23.04 -0.15
N GLY A 79 2.12 -23.41 0.46
CA GLY A 79 2.41 -24.81 0.84
C GLY A 79 2.28 -25.77 -0.34
N ALA A 80 1.55 -26.88 -0.16
CA ALA A 80 1.27 -27.86 -1.20
C ALA A 80 0.36 -27.33 -2.33
N TRP A 81 -0.40 -26.28 -2.07
CA TRP A 81 -1.25 -25.62 -3.05
C TRP A 81 -0.47 -24.75 -4.04
N ALA A 82 0.78 -24.40 -3.73
CA ALA A 82 1.67 -23.64 -4.61
C ALA A 82 2.36 -24.56 -5.62
N THR A 83 1.61 -25.07 -6.57
CA THR A 83 2.03 -26.17 -7.49
C THR A 83 3.28 -25.87 -8.31
N CYS A 84 3.50 -24.59 -8.70
CA CYS A 84 4.69 -24.20 -9.46
C CYS A 84 5.91 -23.90 -8.57
N ARG A 85 5.75 -23.85 -7.24
CA ARG A 85 6.79 -23.43 -6.29
C ARG A 85 8.08 -24.24 -6.35
N ASN A 86 7.98 -25.51 -6.73
CA ASN A 86 9.09 -26.46 -6.71
C ASN A 86 9.32 -27.13 -8.09
N LEU A 87 8.91 -26.47 -9.18
CA LEU A 87 9.22 -26.93 -10.53
C LEU A 87 10.74 -26.97 -10.74
N GLY A 88 11.22 -28.02 -11.39
CA GLY A 88 12.61 -28.12 -11.81
C GLY A 88 12.97 -27.12 -12.91
N LEU A 89 14.24 -26.74 -12.99
CA LEU A 89 14.72 -25.81 -14.01
C LEU A 89 14.43 -26.28 -15.45
N ASP A 90 14.62 -27.56 -15.75
CA ASP A 90 14.37 -28.14 -17.08
C ASP A 90 12.89 -27.95 -17.50
N GLU A 91 11.96 -28.15 -16.56
CA GLU A 91 10.53 -27.96 -16.81
C GLU A 91 10.18 -26.50 -17.01
N ILE A 92 10.75 -25.60 -16.21
CA ILE A 92 10.59 -24.15 -16.36
C ILE A 92 11.10 -23.71 -17.73
N GLU A 93 12.31 -24.10 -18.10
CA GLU A 93 12.89 -23.77 -19.41
C GLU A 93 12.08 -24.31 -20.57
N ARG A 94 11.60 -25.54 -20.46
CA ARG A 94 10.75 -26.18 -21.47
C ARG A 94 9.48 -25.37 -21.71
N ARG A 95 8.80 -24.97 -20.64
CA ARG A 95 7.56 -24.18 -20.69
C ARG A 95 7.77 -22.78 -21.29
N ILE A 96 8.85 -22.10 -20.89
CA ILE A 96 9.20 -20.79 -21.43
C ILE A 96 9.56 -20.91 -22.93
N LYS A 97 10.34 -21.92 -23.33
CA LYS A 97 10.67 -22.16 -24.74
C LYS A 97 9.43 -22.48 -25.59
N ASN A 98 8.42 -23.10 -25.01
CA ASN A 98 7.14 -23.38 -25.66
C ASN A 98 6.22 -22.13 -25.72
N GLY A 99 6.65 -20.98 -25.19
CA GLY A 99 5.86 -19.74 -25.21
C GLY A 99 4.70 -19.72 -24.21
N GLU A 100 4.71 -20.57 -23.18
CA GLU A 100 3.67 -20.54 -22.16
C GLU A 100 3.74 -19.23 -21.36
N GLU A 101 2.60 -18.56 -21.22
CA GLU A 101 2.51 -17.37 -20.38
C GLU A 101 2.78 -17.69 -18.91
N TYR A 102 3.50 -16.80 -18.25
CA TYR A 102 3.81 -16.94 -16.82
C TYR A 102 3.81 -15.60 -16.11
N ILE A 103 3.63 -15.70 -14.81
CA ILE A 103 3.80 -14.60 -13.85
C ILE A 103 4.97 -14.95 -12.93
N ILE A 104 5.52 -13.95 -12.23
CA ILE A 104 6.53 -14.23 -11.20
C ILE A 104 5.89 -14.13 -9.83
N ARG A 105 6.09 -15.17 -9.01
CA ARG A 105 5.66 -15.18 -7.61
C ARG A 105 6.85 -15.08 -6.68
N PHE A 106 6.66 -14.32 -5.61
CA PHE A 106 7.56 -14.35 -4.45
C PHE A 106 7.37 -15.66 -3.68
N LYS A 107 8.47 -16.32 -3.36
CA LYS A 107 8.47 -17.55 -2.56
C LYS A 107 8.49 -17.17 -1.08
N SER A 108 7.33 -17.06 -0.47
CA SER A 108 7.24 -16.64 0.92
C SER A 108 7.99 -17.62 1.86
N PRO A 109 8.87 -17.12 2.72
CA PRO A 109 9.51 -17.92 3.76
C PRO A 109 8.67 -18.03 5.04
N GLY A 110 7.51 -17.36 5.11
CA GLY A 110 6.78 -17.17 6.35
C GLY A 110 6.05 -18.40 6.85
N ASN A 111 5.85 -18.42 8.15
CA ASN A 111 5.04 -19.38 8.87
C ASN A 111 3.91 -18.64 9.60
N PRO A 112 2.61 -18.88 9.27
CA PRO A 112 1.49 -18.15 9.86
C PRO A 112 1.30 -18.41 11.37
N GLU A 113 1.95 -19.44 11.94
CA GLU A 113 1.98 -19.68 13.38
C GLU A 113 2.96 -18.74 14.12
N LYS A 114 3.88 -18.11 13.38
CA LYS A 114 4.82 -17.12 13.91
C LYS A 114 4.27 -15.72 13.72
N LYS A 115 4.74 -14.80 14.54
CA LYS A 115 4.35 -13.39 14.50
C LYS A 115 5.52 -12.50 14.10
N ILE A 116 5.22 -11.53 13.24
CA ILE A 116 6.08 -10.37 12.98
C ILE A 116 5.66 -9.26 13.93
N LYS A 117 6.62 -8.73 14.68
CA LYS A 117 6.43 -7.50 15.48
C LYS A 117 6.82 -6.30 14.64
N HIS A 118 5.94 -5.32 14.57
CA HIS A 118 6.20 -4.08 13.86
C HIS A 118 5.79 -2.88 14.72
N HIS A 119 6.59 -1.82 14.65
CA HIS A 119 6.26 -0.55 15.30
C HIS A 119 5.77 0.44 14.24
N ASP A 120 4.47 0.72 14.27
CA ASP A 120 3.86 1.79 13.47
C ASP A 120 3.95 3.12 14.22
N VAL A 121 4.27 4.21 13.52
CA VAL A 121 4.49 5.52 14.16
C VAL A 121 3.24 6.07 14.83
N ILE A 122 2.06 5.72 14.32
CA ILE A 122 0.76 6.17 14.84
C ILE A 122 0.15 5.14 15.79
N LYS A 123 0.09 3.87 15.36
CA LYS A 123 -0.61 2.82 16.08
C LYS A 123 0.25 2.09 17.12
N GLY A 124 1.56 2.41 17.18
CA GLY A 124 2.48 1.76 18.12
C GLY A 124 2.83 0.33 17.71
N ASN A 125 3.05 -0.53 18.70
CA ASN A 125 3.45 -1.93 18.45
C ASN A 125 2.27 -2.78 18.00
N ILE A 126 2.44 -3.46 16.88
CA ILE A 126 1.44 -4.34 16.27
C ILE A 126 2.08 -5.69 15.98
N ASP A 127 1.36 -6.76 16.30
CA ASP A 127 1.75 -8.12 16.01
C ASP A 127 0.90 -8.66 14.85
N PHE A 128 1.55 -9.22 13.83
CA PHE A 128 0.90 -9.86 12.69
C PHE A 128 1.36 -11.30 12.55
N PRO A 129 0.52 -12.24 12.07
CA PRO A 129 1.03 -13.51 11.57
C PRO A 129 1.97 -13.27 10.39
N GLU A 130 3.01 -14.08 10.24
CA GLU A 130 3.85 -14.05 9.05
C GLU A 130 3.02 -14.41 7.81
N ASN A 131 3.34 -13.78 6.68
CA ASN A 131 2.71 -14.15 5.42
C ASN A 131 3.34 -15.44 4.88
N ASP A 132 2.52 -16.45 4.57
CA ASP A 132 2.92 -17.71 3.93
C ASP A 132 2.46 -17.81 2.47
N GLN A 133 1.74 -16.79 1.97
CA GLN A 133 1.24 -16.75 0.60
C GLN A 133 2.36 -16.41 -0.39
N ASP A 134 2.47 -17.17 -1.46
CA ASP A 134 3.34 -16.85 -2.59
C ASP A 134 2.63 -15.85 -3.50
N ILE A 135 2.77 -14.58 -3.16
CA ILE A 135 2.11 -13.50 -3.89
C ILE A 135 2.71 -13.29 -5.28
N VAL A 136 1.90 -12.80 -6.21
CA VAL A 136 2.39 -12.35 -7.52
C VAL A 136 3.18 -11.06 -7.33
N ILE A 137 4.40 -11.00 -7.85
CA ILE A 137 5.24 -9.81 -7.85
C ILE A 137 5.36 -9.17 -9.24
N ILE A 138 5.41 -9.99 -10.31
CA ILE A 138 5.35 -9.51 -11.70
C ILE A 138 4.21 -10.23 -12.41
N LYS A 139 3.38 -9.47 -13.09
CA LYS A 139 2.25 -9.94 -13.91
C LYS A 139 2.73 -10.41 -15.28
N SER A 140 1.86 -11.07 -16.06
CA SER A 140 2.18 -11.56 -17.42
C SER A 140 2.54 -10.43 -18.41
N ASP A 141 2.03 -9.20 -18.20
CA ASP A 141 2.41 -8.00 -18.96
C ASP A 141 3.82 -7.47 -18.61
N GLY A 142 4.47 -8.09 -17.63
CA GLY A 142 5.79 -7.72 -17.13
C GLY A 142 5.80 -6.52 -16.17
N LEU A 143 4.62 -5.99 -15.80
CA LEU A 143 4.50 -4.94 -14.79
C LEU A 143 4.38 -5.54 -13.39
N PRO A 144 4.82 -4.83 -12.35
CA PRO A 144 4.74 -5.30 -10.97
C PRO A 144 3.30 -5.24 -10.45
N THR A 145 3.04 -6.04 -9.43
CA THR A 145 1.92 -5.78 -8.52
C THR A 145 2.26 -4.63 -7.58
N TYR A 146 1.23 -4.04 -6.95
CA TYR A 146 1.41 -2.96 -5.98
C TYR A 146 2.41 -3.32 -4.88
N HIS A 147 2.34 -4.52 -4.32
CA HIS A 147 3.21 -4.94 -3.22
C HIS A 147 4.70 -4.89 -3.59
N PHE A 148 5.02 -5.29 -4.80
CA PHE A 148 6.40 -5.30 -5.26
C PHE A 148 6.88 -3.92 -5.71
N ALA A 149 6.01 -3.18 -6.44
CA ALA A 149 6.30 -1.81 -6.82
C ALA A 149 6.60 -0.93 -5.60
N HIS A 150 5.75 -1.01 -4.57
CA HIS A 150 5.93 -0.30 -3.31
C HIS A 150 7.34 -0.49 -2.72
N VAL A 151 7.81 -1.76 -2.62
CA VAL A 151 9.11 -2.04 -2.01
C VAL A 151 10.28 -1.53 -2.85
N VAL A 152 10.21 -1.69 -4.17
CA VAL A 152 11.28 -1.25 -5.10
C VAL A 152 11.32 0.28 -5.18
N ASP A 153 10.15 0.91 -5.32
CA ASP A 153 10.05 2.36 -5.48
C ASP A 153 10.44 3.09 -4.21
N ASP A 154 9.94 2.68 -3.06
CA ASP A 154 10.28 3.31 -1.79
C ASP A 154 11.78 3.19 -1.48
N HIS A 155 12.42 2.08 -1.84
CA HIS A 155 13.87 1.97 -1.72
C HIS A 155 14.60 2.93 -2.64
N LEU A 156 14.27 2.94 -3.94
CA LEU A 156 14.98 3.74 -4.94
C LEU A 156 14.69 5.23 -4.80
N MET A 157 13.48 5.60 -4.38
CA MET A 157 13.09 6.99 -4.09
C MET A 157 13.46 7.44 -2.68
N ARG A 158 14.18 6.58 -1.92
CA ARG A 158 14.68 6.87 -0.56
C ARG A 158 13.59 7.27 0.43
N THR A 159 12.40 6.70 0.29
CA THR A 159 11.27 6.94 1.19
C THR A 159 11.63 6.57 2.62
N THR A 160 11.52 7.53 3.53
CA THR A 160 11.81 7.33 4.95
C THR A 160 10.58 6.94 5.75
N HIS A 161 9.41 7.47 5.38
CA HIS A 161 8.13 7.25 6.03
C HIS A 161 7.04 6.96 4.99
N VAL A 162 6.31 5.88 5.18
CA VAL A 162 5.14 5.52 4.37
C VAL A 162 3.88 5.88 5.15
N ILE A 163 3.20 6.94 4.71
CA ILE A 163 1.95 7.43 5.33
C ILE A 163 0.79 7.00 4.46
N ARG A 164 -0.12 6.19 4.99
CA ARG A 164 -1.26 5.64 4.23
C ARG A 164 -2.41 5.22 5.15
N GLY A 165 -3.57 4.91 4.59
CA GLY A 165 -4.72 4.44 5.35
C GLY A 165 -4.50 3.05 5.98
N ASP A 166 -5.16 2.79 7.10
CA ASP A 166 -5.00 1.55 7.88
C ASP A 166 -5.58 0.29 7.20
N GLU A 167 -6.32 0.45 6.10
CA GLU A 167 -6.70 -0.68 5.22
C GLU A 167 -5.50 -1.46 4.68
N TRP A 168 -4.31 -0.88 4.67
CA TRP A 168 -3.08 -1.53 4.23
C TRP A 168 -2.33 -2.28 5.34
N LEU A 169 -2.84 -2.28 6.57
CA LEU A 169 -2.22 -3.01 7.69
C LEU A 169 -2.07 -4.50 7.40
N SER A 170 -3.09 -5.12 6.82
CA SER A 170 -3.06 -6.56 6.48
C SER A 170 -2.00 -6.93 5.44
N SER A 171 -1.53 -5.97 4.64
CA SER A 171 -0.47 -6.16 3.64
C SER A 171 0.94 -5.94 4.19
N LEU A 172 1.07 -5.39 5.39
CA LEU A 172 2.36 -5.03 5.96
C LEU A 172 3.32 -6.23 6.12
N PRO A 173 2.88 -7.42 6.57
CA PRO A 173 3.74 -8.60 6.63
C PRO A 173 4.39 -8.95 5.29
N ILE A 174 3.64 -8.82 4.20
CA ILE A 174 4.11 -9.04 2.83
C ILE A 174 5.23 -8.05 2.46
N HIS A 175 5.01 -6.76 2.76
CA HIS A 175 5.98 -5.71 2.46
C HIS A 175 7.27 -5.91 3.25
N ILE A 176 7.17 -6.19 4.55
CA ILE A 176 8.33 -6.48 5.40
C ILE A 176 9.14 -7.65 4.84
N GLN A 177 8.48 -8.74 4.46
CA GLN A 177 9.16 -9.91 3.87
C GLN A 177 9.86 -9.57 2.55
N LEU A 178 9.24 -8.78 1.68
CA LEU A 178 9.85 -8.36 0.41
C LEU A 178 11.08 -7.46 0.63
N PHE A 179 11.02 -6.49 1.55
CA PHE A 179 12.20 -5.68 1.93
C PHE A 179 13.33 -6.56 2.44
N GLN A 180 13.03 -7.50 3.35
CA GLN A 180 14.01 -8.43 3.90
C GLN A 180 14.61 -9.37 2.83
N ALA A 181 13.76 -9.90 1.94
CA ALA A 181 14.19 -10.80 0.87
C ALA A 181 15.16 -10.11 -0.10
N LEU A 182 14.95 -8.82 -0.38
CA LEU A 182 15.82 -8.01 -1.22
C LEU A 182 17.04 -7.43 -0.49
N GLY A 183 17.11 -7.58 0.85
CA GLY A 183 18.16 -6.99 1.68
C GLY A 183 18.06 -5.46 1.78
N LEU A 184 16.85 -4.90 1.70
CA LEU A 184 16.60 -3.47 1.69
C LEU A 184 16.16 -2.98 3.08
N LYS A 185 16.42 -1.70 3.35
CA LYS A 185 15.98 -1.04 4.59
C LYS A 185 14.45 -0.84 4.55
N ILE A 186 13.78 -1.30 5.60
CA ILE A 186 12.34 -1.09 5.78
C ILE A 186 12.09 0.37 6.19
N PRO A 187 11.21 1.11 5.49
CA PRO A 187 10.80 2.46 5.91
C PRO A 187 9.97 2.40 7.19
N LYS A 188 9.80 3.53 7.85
CA LYS A 188 8.83 3.65 8.94
C LYS A 188 7.42 3.72 8.34
N TYR A 189 6.45 3.05 8.96
CA TYR A 189 5.05 3.11 8.57
C TYR A 189 4.25 3.95 9.55
N ALA A 190 3.31 4.70 9.01
CA ALA A 190 2.35 5.52 9.74
C ALA A 190 0.96 5.28 9.15
N GLN A 191 0.18 4.42 9.78
CA GLN A 191 -1.13 3.99 9.28
C GLN A 191 -2.22 4.90 9.84
N LEU A 192 -2.76 5.78 8.97
CA LEU A 192 -3.82 6.72 9.32
C LEU A 192 -5.14 6.01 9.56
N ALA A 193 -5.80 6.37 10.63
CA ALA A 193 -7.16 5.92 10.89
C ALA A 193 -8.14 6.50 9.85
N PRO A 194 -9.20 5.76 9.46
CA PRO A 194 -10.18 6.25 8.53
C PRO A 194 -11.04 7.36 9.12
N ILE A 195 -11.56 8.23 8.28
CA ILE A 195 -12.64 9.12 8.66
C ILE A 195 -13.94 8.31 8.67
N MET A 196 -14.71 8.43 9.74
CA MET A 196 -15.93 7.68 9.98
C MET A 196 -17.15 8.58 9.83
N LYS A 197 -18.28 7.98 9.48
CA LYS A 197 -19.61 8.61 9.48
C LYS A 197 -20.57 7.77 10.31
N GLU A 198 -21.48 8.42 11.01
CA GLU A 198 -22.57 7.73 11.70
C GLU A 198 -23.73 7.50 10.73
N GLU A 199 -24.22 6.27 10.65
CA GLU A 199 -25.37 5.87 9.85
C GLU A 199 -26.21 4.88 10.65
N ASN A 200 -27.45 5.23 10.94
CA ASN A 200 -28.37 4.41 11.72
C ASN A 200 -27.83 3.97 13.10
N GLY A 201 -27.11 4.86 13.79
CA GLY A 201 -26.51 4.58 15.10
C GLY A 201 -25.25 3.73 15.06
N ALA A 202 -24.75 3.36 13.89
CA ALA A 202 -23.49 2.64 13.70
C ALA A 202 -22.43 3.49 12.98
N LYS A 203 -21.17 3.36 13.43
CA LYS A 203 -20.04 4.04 12.78
C LYS A 203 -19.56 3.20 11.60
N ARG A 204 -19.47 3.80 10.43
CA ARG A 204 -18.86 3.21 9.23
C ARG A 204 -17.79 4.12 8.63
N LYS A 205 -16.86 3.54 7.88
CA LYS A 205 -15.87 4.29 7.12
C LYS A 205 -16.56 5.17 6.07
N LEU A 206 -16.11 6.42 5.96
CA LEU A 206 -16.50 7.33 4.89
C LEU A 206 -16.13 6.75 3.52
N SER A 207 -17.03 6.79 2.56
CA SER A 207 -16.90 6.10 1.28
C SER A 207 -17.20 7.01 0.10
N LYS A 208 -16.28 7.17 -0.83
CA LYS A 208 -16.48 7.96 -2.06
C LYS A 208 -17.71 7.57 -2.90
N ARG A 209 -18.20 6.33 -2.75
CA ARG A 209 -19.38 5.85 -3.49
C ARG A 209 -20.71 6.29 -2.83
N LYS A 210 -20.71 6.50 -1.54
CA LYS A 210 -21.92 6.80 -0.75
C LYS A 210 -21.93 8.23 -0.23
N ASP A 211 -20.76 8.81 0.03
CA ASP A 211 -20.59 10.05 0.75
C ASP A 211 -19.88 11.08 -0.12
N PRO A 212 -20.59 12.11 -0.61
CA PRO A 212 -19.98 13.17 -1.43
C PRO A 212 -18.79 13.85 -0.73
N GLU A 213 -18.88 14.04 0.57
CA GLU A 213 -17.85 14.65 1.43
C GLU A 213 -16.54 13.83 1.53
N ALA A 214 -16.53 12.58 1.05
CA ALA A 214 -15.30 11.80 0.89
C ALA A 214 -14.48 12.22 -0.33
N ALA A 215 -15.03 13.06 -1.20
CA ALA A 215 -14.36 13.56 -2.39
C ALA A 215 -13.88 15.00 -2.19
N VAL A 216 -12.65 15.30 -2.63
CA VAL A 216 -12.07 16.64 -2.54
C VAL A 216 -12.91 17.69 -3.27
N GLU A 217 -13.54 17.29 -4.36
CA GLU A 217 -14.41 18.13 -5.18
C GLU A 217 -15.63 18.66 -4.42
N TYR A 218 -16.09 17.94 -3.41
CA TYR A 218 -17.20 18.34 -2.55
C TYR A 218 -16.93 19.70 -1.89
N TYR A 219 -15.80 19.85 -1.24
CA TYR A 219 -15.45 21.09 -0.51
C TYR A 219 -15.45 22.31 -1.41
N SER A 220 -14.91 22.18 -2.62
CA SER A 220 -14.91 23.28 -3.59
C SER A 220 -16.32 23.60 -4.12
N LYS A 221 -17.20 22.61 -4.29
CA LYS A 221 -18.58 22.79 -4.73
C LYS A 221 -19.45 23.46 -3.70
N GLU A 222 -19.24 23.11 -2.42
CA GLU A 222 -19.92 23.70 -1.28
C GLU A 222 -19.34 25.08 -0.89
N GLY A 223 -18.34 25.58 -1.63
CA GLY A 223 -17.74 26.89 -1.38
C GLY A 223 -16.86 26.93 -0.12
N ILE A 224 -16.41 25.77 0.37
CA ILE A 224 -15.54 25.67 1.55
C ILE A 224 -14.11 26.02 1.14
N PRO A 225 -13.48 27.05 1.74
CA PRO A 225 -12.10 27.39 1.46
C PRO A 225 -11.15 26.20 1.77
N ALA A 226 -10.10 26.05 0.96
CA ALA A 226 -9.13 24.97 1.12
C ALA A 226 -8.51 24.94 2.53
N ASP A 227 -8.16 26.09 3.07
CA ASP A 227 -7.57 26.17 4.41
C ASP A 227 -8.56 25.76 5.51
N ALA A 228 -9.83 26.14 5.39
CA ALA A 228 -10.84 25.68 6.33
C ALA A 228 -11.02 24.16 6.31
N ALA A 229 -11.00 23.54 5.12
CA ALA A 229 -11.05 22.10 4.99
C ALA A 229 -9.79 21.43 5.55
N LYS A 230 -8.59 21.98 5.30
CA LYS A 230 -7.32 21.49 5.88
C LYS A 230 -7.34 21.56 7.41
N GLU A 231 -7.76 22.69 7.98
CA GLU A 231 -7.88 22.86 9.43
C GLU A 231 -8.86 21.89 10.07
N TYR A 232 -10.02 21.71 9.45
CA TYR A 232 -10.99 20.71 9.89
C TYR A 232 -10.40 19.29 9.90
N LEU A 233 -9.73 18.89 8.81
CA LEU A 233 -9.11 17.57 8.72
C LEU A 233 -7.98 17.39 9.74
N LEU A 234 -7.15 18.41 9.97
CA LEU A 234 -6.12 18.37 11.01
C LEU A 234 -6.73 18.27 12.41
N ASN A 235 -7.81 18.99 12.66
CA ASN A 235 -8.48 18.98 13.98
C ASN A 235 -9.01 17.59 14.33
N ILE A 236 -9.58 16.85 13.37
CA ILE A 236 -10.07 15.49 13.61
C ILE A 236 -8.97 14.42 13.57
N ALA A 237 -7.84 14.72 12.90
CA ALA A 237 -6.75 13.76 12.70
C ALA A 237 -5.63 13.86 13.72
N ASN A 238 -5.37 15.05 14.31
CA ASN A 238 -4.23 15.29 15.20
C ASN A 238 -4.64 15.95 16.50
N SER A 239 -4.40 15.27 17.62
CA SER A 239 -4.85 15.71 18.95
C SER A 239 -4.23 17.02 19.46
N ASN A 240 -3.12 17.48 18.86
CA ASN A 240 -2.44 18.71 19.26
C ASN A 240 -2.93 19.94 18.49
N PHE A 241 -3.63 19.74 17.34
CA PHE A 241 -3.95 20.85 16.45
C PHE A 241 -4.90 21.84 17.09
N GLU A 242 -5.96 21.39 17.74
CA GLU A 242 -6.94 22.28 18.39
C GLU A 242 -6.30 23.21 19.43
N GLN A 243 -5.42 22.66 20.28
CA GLN A 243 -4.71 23.44 21.29
C GLN A 243 -3.77 24.47 20.65
N TRP A 244 -3.02 24.03 19.63
CA TRP A 244 -2.13 24.92 18.88
C TRP A 244 -2.91 26.07 18.23
N ARG A 245 -4.05 25.79 17.57
CA ARG A 245 -4.88 26.82 16.91
C ARG A 245 -5.47 27.81 17.91
N ARG A 246 -5.89 27.38 19.08
CA ARG A 246 -6.37 28.26 20.15
C ARG A 246 -5.30 29.27 20.60
N GLN A 247 -4.05 28.88 20.62
CA GLN A 247 -2.91 29.72 21.01
C GLN A 247 -2.39 30.58 19.83
N ASN A 248 -2.59 30.15 18.59
CA ASN A 248 -2.05 30.78 17.38
C ASN A 248 -3.19 31.14 16.40
N LYS A 249 -4.13 31.96 16.84
CA LYS A 249 -5.40 32.26 16.13
C LYS A 249 -5.22 32.82 14.72
N THR A 250 -4.14 33.55 14.45
CA THR A 250 -3.87 34.26 13.18
C THR A 250 -2.69 33.65 12.42
N ALA A 251 -2.06 32.62 12.94
CA ALA A 251 -0.93 31.95 12.27
C ALA A 251 -1.42 31.15 11.04
N SER A 252 -0.58 31.06 10.03
CA SER A 252 -0.83 30.15 8.91
C SER A 252 -0.88 28.70 9.38
N ILE A 253 -1.70 27.89 8.74
CA ILE A 253 -1.76 26.44 8.99
C ILE A 253 -0.40 25.77 8.76
N ASP A 254 0.41 26.30 7.85
CA ASP A 254 1.74 25.79 7.50
C ASP A 254 2.76 25.97 8.63
N GLU A 255 2.45 26.82 9.62
CA GLU A 255 3.27 26.97 10.83
C GLU A 255 3.03 25.86 11.86
N PHE A 256 2.00 25.02 11.64
CA PHE A 256 1.75 23.87 12.52
C PHE A 256 2.71 22.73 12.26
N GLU A 257 3.52 22.38 13.25
CA GLU A 257 4.40 21.23 13.20
C GLU A 257 3.63 19.92 13.40
N LEU A 258 3.34 19.22 12.30
CA LEU A 258 2.63 17.95 12.32
C LEU A 258 3.45 16.83 12.98
N GLN A 259 2.98 16.31 14.09
CA GLN A 259 3.57 15.18 14.79
C GLN A 259 2.80 13.89 14.49
N LEU A 260 3.40 12.95 13.74
CA LEU A 260 2.76 11.70 13.36
C LEU A 260 2.32 10.83 14.56
N ASN A 261 3.09 10.85 15.66
CA ASN A 261 2.76 10.14 16.89
C ASN A 261 1.61 10.77 17.70
N LYS A 262 1.07 11.91 17.25
CA LYS A 262 -0.10 12.58 17.80
C LYS A 262 -1.33 12.46 16.90
N MET A 263 -1.20 11.72 15.80
CA MET A 263 -2.32 11.40 14.94
C MET A 263 -3.31 10.48 15.65
N SER A 264 -4.59 10.60 15.31
CA SER A 264 -5.65 9.75 15.87
C SER A 264 -5.40 8.27 15.54
N VAL A 265 -5.42 7.44 16.57
CA VAL A 265 -5.22 5.97 16.45
C VAL A 265 -6.51 5.29 15.96
N SER A 266 -7.66 5.83 16.30
CA SER A 266 -9.00 5.36 15.92
C SER A 266 -9.67 6.33 14.96
N GLY A 267 -10.63 5.85 14.17
CA GLY A 267 -11.37 6.70 13.23
C GLY A 267 -12.13 7.83 13.93
N ALA A 268 -11.95 9.05 13.45
CA ALA A 268 -12.70 10.22 13.89
C ALA A 268 -14.00 10.35 13.11
N LEU A 269 -15.07 10.81 13.76
CA LEU A 269 -16.33 11.10 13.09
C LEU A 269 -16.21 12.37 12.25
N PHE A 270 -16.69 12.26 11.03
CA PHE A 270 -16.93 13.41 10.18
C PHE A 270 -18.28 14.03 10.56
N ASP A 271 -18.22 15.24 11.07
CA ASP A 271 -19.38 16.04 11.45
C ASP A 271 -19.12 17.47 10.98
N MET A 272 -19.70 17.82 9.83
CA MET A 272 -19.75 19.22 9.39
C MET A 272 -21.13 19.75 9.74
N ILE A 273 -21.18 20.57 10.76
CA ILE A 273 -22.38 21.33 11.16
C ILE A 273 -22.65 22.44 10.13
#